data_5155b4b81ca1e079daf479ddb84b8465
#
_entry.id   5155b4b81ca1e079daf479ddb84b8465
#
_cell.length_a   1.000
_cell.length_b   1.000
_cell.length_c   1.000
_cell.angle_alpha   90.00
_cell.angle_beta   90.00
_cell.angle_gamma   90.00
#
_symmetry.space_group_name_H-M   'P 1'
#
loop_
_entity.id
_entity.type
_entity.pdbx_description
1 polymer ?
#
loop_
_entity_poly.entity_id
_entity_poly.type
_entity_poly.pdbx_seq_one_letter_code
_entity_poly.pdbx_strand_id
1 'polypeptide(L)'
;MYILMVRLKVKEDRIDDFISASIGDAKGSVMNEPGCRRFDIIQAANDPTSFAFCEVYNDETAFKAHGETEHFKIWDAAVGDMLDGEVGVSYCKPIYPRGDGNWDSYRSHIVDDEYFASSMHIIHSPKYVQADQVDAFIDAITADGIGSTHEEPGCLRFDVYQNVNDPTELYLYEVYANPDAFEYHKGTPHIKTWVDTVKDMYDTRRDGGGRVGRNVWPPDNWAWSSGKPGW
;
A
#
# COMPACT_ATOMS: atom_id res chain seq x y z
N MET A 1 14.58 -3.36 2.53
CA MET A 1 13.25 -4.00 2.63
C MET A 1 12.80 -4.50 1.27
N TYR A 2 11.89 -5.44 1.27
CA TYR A 2 11.28 -6.05 0.09
C TYR A 2 9.76 -5.83 0.17
N ILE A 3 9.20 -5.18 -0.85
CA ILE A 3 7.82 -4.72 -0.82
C ILE A 3 7.08 -5.32 -2.02
N LEU A 4 5.89 -5.84 -1.77
CA LEU A 4 4.98 -6.30 -2.81
C LEU A 4 3.80 -5.33 -2.91
N MET A 5 3.54 -4.89 -4.15
CA MET A 5 2.33 -4.17 -4.49
C MET A 5 1.49 -5.09 -5.39
N VAL A 6 0.45 -5.67 -4.79
CA VAL A 6 -0.40 -6.66 -5.45
C VAL A 6 -1.70 -6.03 -5.91
N ARG A 7 -2.17 -6.41 -7.08
CA ARG A 7 -3.48 -5.99 -7.63
C ARG A 7 -4.18 -7.21 -8.20
N LEU A 8 -5.43 -7.41 -7.81
CA LEU A 8 -6.20 -8.56 -8.25
C LEU A 8 -7.70 -8.24 -8.33
N LYS A 9 -8.42 -9.08 -9.04
CA LYS A 9 -9.89 -9.10 -9.04
C LYS A 9 -10.41 -10.41 -8.52
N VAL A 10 -11.56 -10.35 -7.87
CA VAL A 10 -12.27 -11.46 -7.26
C VAL A 10 -13.65 -11.58 -7.88
N LYS A 11 -14.15 -12.79 -8.06
CA LYS A 11 -15.53 -13.04 -8.48
C LYS A 11 -16.50 -12.42 -7.48
N GLU A 12 -17.58 -11.81 -7.97
CA GLU A 12 -18.52 -11.05 -7.15
C GLU A 12 -19.14 -11.88 -6.02
N ASP A 13 -19.46 -13.14 -6.29
CA ASP A 13 -20.04 -14.08 -5.33
C ASP A 13 -19.03 -14.68 -4.33
N ARG A 14 -17.75 -14.32 -4.44
CA ARG A 14 -16.67 -14.84 -3.59
C ARG A 14 -15.96 -13.74 -2.76
N ILE A 15 -16.47 -12.51 -2.77
CA ILE A 15 -15.85 -11.37 -2.09
C ILE A 15 -15.67 -11.63 -0.59
N ASP A 16 -16.72 -12.07 0.09
CA ASP A 16 -16.67 -12.27 1.55
C ASP A 16 -15.72 -13.42 1.94
N ASP A 17 -15.72 -14.50 1.18
CA ASP A 17 -14.80 -15.63 1.37
C ASP A 17 -13.35 -15.19 1.17
N PHE A 18 -13.09 -14.40 0.12
CA PHE A 18 -11.79 -13.87 -0.18
C PHE A 18 -11.27 -12.93 0.92
N ILE A 19 -12.12 -12.02 1.40
CA ILE A 19 -11.80 -11.11 2.51
C ILE A 19 -11.41 -11.93 3.74
N SER A 20 -12.24 -12.92 4.09
CA SER A 20 -12.00 -13.77 5.27
C SER A 20 -10.67 -14.52 5.17
N ALA A 21 -10.39 -15.16 4.03
CA ALA A 21 -9.15 -15.88 3.80
C ALA A 21 -7.94 -14.93 3.85
N SER A 22 -8.03 -13.76 3.21
CA SER A 22 -6.93 -12.80 3.13
C SER A 22 -6.64 -12.14 4.48
N ILE A 23 -7.65 -11.86 5.30
CA ILE A 23 -7.45 -11.40 6.69
C ILE A 23 -6.72 -12.48 7.49
N GLY A 24 -7.07 -13.76 7.31
CA GLY A 24 -6.41 -14.87 7.99
C GLY A 24 -4.90 -14.94 7.69
N ASP A 25 -4.53 -14.78 6.42
CA ASP A 25 -3.15 -14.76 5.99
C ASP A 25 -2.41 -13.51 6.49
N ALA A 26 -2.96 -12.32 6.26
CA ALA A 26 -2.37 -11.06 6.69
C ALA A 26 -2.13 -11.01 8.21
N LYS A 27 -3.11 -11.49 8.99
CA LYS A 27 -3.01 -11.59 10.45
C LYS A 27 -1.92 -12.59 10.85
N GLY A 28 -1.87 -13.75 10.22
CA GLY A 28 -0.84 -14.77 10.42
C GLY A 28 0.55 -14.19 10.17
N SER A 29 0.71 -13.48 9.06
CA SER A 29 1.96 -12.86 8.64
C SER A 29 2.46 -11.82 9.65
N VAL A 30 1.62 -10.84 9.98
CA VAL A 30 2.00 -9.74 10.89
C VAL A 30 2.25 -10.26 12.31
N MET A 31 1.47 -11.22 12.79
CA MET A 31 1.55 -11.71 14.18
C MET A 31 2.66 -12.72 14.40
N ASN A 32 2.94 -13.57 13.43
CA ASN A 32 3.78 -14.75 13.65
C ASN A 32 5.10 -14.73 12.86
N GLU A 33 5.21 -13.92 11.81
CA GLU A 33 6.42 -13.86 11.00
C GLU A 33 7.35 -12.72 11.48
N PRO A 34 8.57 -13.04 11.96
CA PRO A 34 9.50 -11.99 12.39
C PRO A 34 9.95 -11.07 11.25
N GLY A 35 9.83 -11.54 10.01
CA GLY A 35 10.23 -10.79 8.82
C GLY A 35 9.13 -9.99 8.14
N CYS A 36 7.85 -10.22 8.49
CA CYS A 36 6.74 -9.42 7.97
C CYS A 36 6.53 -8.17 8.83
N ARG A 37 6.63 -7.00 8.24
CA ARG A 37 6.42 -5.71 8.92
C ARG A 37 5.01 -5.20 8.75
N ARG A 38 4.44 -5.38 7.55
CA ARG A 38 3.10 -4.91 7.20
C ARG A 38 2.48 -5.87 6.20
N PHE A 39 1.17 -5.98 6.27
CA PHE A 39 0.36 -6.62 5.27
C PHE A 39 -0.99 -5.91 5.24
N ASP A 40 -1.16 -4.96 4.31
CA ASP A 40 -2.39 -4.17 4.20
C ASP A 40 -3.26 -4.71 3.07
N ILE A 41 -4.55 -4.86 3.33
CA ILE A 41 -5.56 -5.29 2.35
C ILE A 41 -6.49 -4.12 2.08
N ILE A 42 -6.61 -3.75 0.81
CA ILE A 42 -7.41 -2.62 0.35
C ILE A 42 -8.46 -3.14 -0.64
N GLN A 43 -9.70 -2.67 -0.51
CA GLN A 43 -10.76 -2.88 -1.50
C GLN A 43 -11.05 -1.56 -2.22
N ALA A 44 -11.14 -1.57 -3.54
CA ALA A 44 -11.43 -0.35 -4.29
C ALA A 44 -12.82 0.20 -3.95
N ALA A 45 -12.91 1.52 -3.77
CA ALA A 45 -14.14 2.18 -3.35
C ALA A 45 -15.25 2.14 -4.42
N ASN A 46 -14.85 2.09 -5.70
CA ASN A 46 -15.76 2.10 -6.84
C ASN A 46 -15.93 0.74 -7.55
N ASP A 47 -15.22 -0.29 -7.10
CA ASP A 47 -15.29 -1.64 -7.66
C ASP A 47 -15.04 -2.66 -6.53
N PRO A 48 -16.08 -3.20 -5.89
CA PRO A 48 -15.92 -4.09 -4.74
C PRO A 48 -15.24 -5.42 -5.08
N THR A 49 -15.11 -5.77 -6.36
CA THR A 49 -14.38 -6.96 -6.81
C THR A 49 -12.87 -6.72 -6.91
N SER A 50 -12.43 -5.46 -6.85
CA SER A 50 -11.04 -5.08 -7.05
C SER A 50 -10.33 -4.87 -5.73
N PHE A 51 -9.23 -5.63 -5.53
CA PHE A 51 -8.40 -5.58 -4.32
C PHE A 51 -6.96 -5.20 -4.66
N ALA A 52 -6.27 -4.68 -3.64
CA ALA A 52 -4.84 -4.46 -3.66
C ALA A 52 -4.25 -4.84 -2.31
N PHE A 53 -2.99 -5.33 -2.32
CA PHE A 53 -2.22 -5.56 -1.11
C PHE A 53 -0.97 -4.69 -1.13
N CYS A 54 -0.59 -4.21 0.06
CA CYS A 54 0.72 -3.64 0.31
C CYS A 54 1.40 -4.47 1.38
N GLU A 55 2.40 -5.24 0.98
CA GLU A 55 3.13 -6.14 1.87
C GLU A 55 4.57 -5.64 2.04
N VAL A 56 5.06 -5.58 3.26
CA VAL A 56 6.40 -5.10 3.57
C VAL A 56 7.14 -6.13 4.40
N TYR A 57 8.22 -6.66 3.84
CA TYR A 57 9.12 -7.62 4.47
C TYR A 57 10.49 -7.02 4.74
N ASN A 58 11.22 -7.58 5.71
CA ASN A 58 12.58 -7.17 6.00
C ASN A 58 13.51 -7.27 4.78
N ASP A 59 13.35 -8.35 4.02
CA ASP A 59 14.12 -8.66 2.81
C ASP A 59 13.42 -9.76 1.99
N GLU A 60 14.00 -10.12 0.86
CA GLU A 60 13.49 -11.20 0.00
C GLU A 60 13.48 -12.57 0.69
N THR A 61 14.39 -12.81 1.65
CA THR A 61 14.43 -14.06 2.42
C THR A 61 13.21 -14.19 3.31
N ALA A 62 12.81 -13.10 3.96
CA ALA A 62 11.59 -13.04 4.76
C ALA A 62 10.33 -13.27 3.91
N PHE A 63 10.27 -12.67 2.72
CA PHE A 63 9.18 -12.93 1.76
C PHE A 63 9.13 -14.41 1.34
N LYS A 64 10.27 -15.02 1.02
CA LYS A 64 10.32 -16.46 0.70
C LYS A 64 9.88 -17.34 1.86
N ALA A 65 10.24 -16.96 3.09
CA ALA A 65 9.80 -17.67 4.29
C ALA A 65 8.28 -17.60 4.49
N HIS A 66 7.64 -16.44 4.18
CA HIS A 66 6.20 -16.30 4.16
C HIS A 66 5.53 -17.36 3.28
N GLY A 67 6.00 -17.58 2.07
CA GLY A 67 5.48 -18.60 1.15
C GLY A 67 5.53 -20.04 1.67
N GLU A 68 6.32 -20.31 2.72
CA GLU A 68 6.41 -21.64 3.36
C GLU A 68 5.53 -21.78 4.61
N THR A 69 4.86 -20.70 5.03
CA THR A 69 4.01 -20.71 6.23
C THR A 69 2.70 -21.46 6.01
N GLU A 70 2.09 -21.93 7.10
CA GLU A 70 0.81 -22.63 7.03
C GLU A 70 -0.33 -21.68 6.62
N HIS A 71 -0.37 -20.44 7.11
CA HIS A 71 -1.41 -19.48 6.79
C HIS A 71 -1.37 -19.09 5.30
N PHE A 72 -0.19 -18.88 4.71
CA PHE A 72 -0.06 -18.63 3.28
C PHE A 72 -0.55 -19.84 2.46
N LYS A 73 -0.16 -21.07 2.81
CA LYS A 73 -0.58 -22.29 2.11
C LYS A 73 -2.09 -22.48 2.16
N ILE A 74 -2.72 -22.16 3.30
CA ILE A 74 -4.18 -22.20 3.44
C ILE A 74 -4.81 -21.14 2.52
N TRP A 75 -4.27 -19.92 2.52
CA TRP A 75 -4.73 -18.85 1.65
C TRP A 75 -4.61 -19.20 0.17
N ASP A 76 -3.43 -19.60 -0.27
CA ASP A 76 -3.12 -19.95 -1.67
C ASP A 76 -4.04 -21.06 -2.20
N ALA A 77 -4.26 -22.10 -1.38
CA ALA A 77 -5.17 -23.20 -1.72
C ALA A 77 -6.65 -22.74 -1.81
N ALA A 78 -7.04 -21.72 -1.06
CA ALA A 78 -8.43 -21.27 -1.02
C ALA A 78 -8.76 -20.26 -2.13
N VAL A 79 -7.83 -19.34 -2.45
CA VAL A 79 -8.16 -18.16 -3.27
C VAL A 79 -8.12 -18.41 -4.77
N GLY A 80 -7.45 -19.45 -5.25
CA GLY A 80 -7.28 -19.71 -6.68
C GLY A 80 -8.62 -19.71 -7.46
N ASP A 81 -9.63 -20.37 -6.92
CA ASP A 81 -10.97 -20.42 -7.51
C ASP A 81 -11.80 -19.14 -7.32
N MET A 82 -11.36 -18.23 -6.46
CA MET A 82 -12.04 -16.96 -6.17
C MET A 82 -11.62 -15.84 -7.13
N LEU A 83 -10.44 -15.96 -7.74
CA LEU A 83 -9.88 -14.92 -8.60
C LEU A 83 -10.66 -14.79 -9.92
N ASP A 84 -10.74 -13.55 -10.41
CA ASP A 84 -11.29 -13.17 -11.70
C ASP A 84 -10.22 -12.44 -12.53
N GLY A 85 -9.45 -13.22 -13.28
CA GLY A 85 -8.36 -12.71 -14.11
C GLY A 85 -6.96 -12.88 -13.49
N GLU A 86 -6.01 -12.13 -14.00
CA GLU A 86 -4.61 -12.21 -13.60
C GLU A 86 -4.31 -11.41 -12.34
N VAL A 87 -3.39 -11.91 -11.52
CA VAL A 87 -2.81 -11.19 -10.39
C VAL A 87 -1.59 -10.41 -10.85
N GLY A 88 -1.65 -9.09 -10.70
CA GLY A 88 -0.51 -8.22 -10.95
C GLY A 88 0.32 -8.07 -9.67
N VAL A 89 1.62 -8.40 -9.75
CA VAL A 89 2.56 -8.23 -8.64
C VAL A 89 3.73 -7.38 -9.09
N SER A 90 4.00 -6.31 -8.35
CA SER A 90 5.21 -5.50 -8.53
C SER A 90 6.09 -5.63 -7.29
N TYR A 91 7.33 -6.07 -7.50
CA TYR A 91 8.34 -6.17 -6.45
C TYR A 91 9.07 -4.84 -6.33
N CYS A 92 9.06 -4.25 -5.17
CA CYS A 92 9.48 -2.88 -4.98
C CYS A 92 10.53 -2.73 -3.87
N LYS A 93 11.28 -1.63 -3.98
CA LYS A 93 12.12 -1.08 -2.90
C LYS A 93 11.51 0.23 -2.40
N PRO A 94 11.72 0.60 -1.12
CA PRO A 94 11.24 1.88 -0.59
C PRO A 94 12.10 3.03 -1.13
N ILE A 95 11.45 4.13 -1.49
CA ILE A 95 12.06 5.42 -1.82
C ILE A 95 11.82 6.41 -0.69
N TYR A 96 10.59 6.48 -0.19
CA TYR A 96 10.17 7.30 0.93
C TYR A 96 9.14 6.52 1.77
N PRO A 97 9.19 6.61 3.10
CA PRO A 97 10.24 7.22 3.92
C PRO A 97 11.58 6.46 3.80
N ARG A 98 12.68 7.18 4.09
CA ARG A 98 14.02 6.58 4.09
C ARG A 98 14.32 5.95 5.46
N GLY A 99 15.09 4.87 5.44
CA GLY A 99 15.55 4.18 6.63
C GLY A 99 14.57 3.12 7.15
N ASP A 100 15.14 2.00 7.58
CA ASP A 100 14.38 0.80 7.95
C ASP A 100 13.58 0.98 9.25
N GLY A 101 14.03 1.84 10.17
CA GLY A 101 13.34 2.11 11.43
C GLY A 101 11.97 2.78 11.27
N ASN A 102 11.70 3.34 10.10
CA ASN A 102 10.41 3.97 9.79
C ASN A 102 9.33 2.98 9.30
N TRP A 103 9.66 1.69 9.28
CA TRP A 103 8.81 0.62 8.78
C TRP A 103 8.52 -0.40 9.89
N ASP A 104 8.22 0.10 11.08
CA ASP A 104 7.94 -0.74 12.24
C ASP A 104 6.75 -1.67 12.00
N SER A 105 6.86 -2.87 12.58
CA SER A 105 5.77 -3.85 12.56
C SER A 105 4.58 -3.35 13.37
N TYR A 106 3.36 -3.62 12.90
CA TYR A 106 2.12 -3.42 13.68
C TYR A 106 2.06 -4.21 14.97
N ARG A 107 2.88 -5.25 15.08
CA ARG A 107 2.86 -6.25 16.15
C ARG A 107 2.88 -5.65 17.57
N SER A 108 3.60 -4.57 17.76
CA SER A 108 3.69 -3.87 19.06
C SER A 108 2.53 -2.92 19.34
N HIS A 109 1.61 -2.75 18.40
CA HIS A 109 0.60 -1.71 18.43
C HIS A 109 -0.83 -2.25 18.33
N ILE A 110 -1.01 -3.56 18.42
CA ILE A 110 -2.34 -4.17 18.41
C ILE A 110 -3.04 -3.81 19.71
N VAL A 111 -4.12 -3.07 19.60
CA VAL A 111 -4.93 -2.62 20.74
C VAL A 111 -6.17 -3.50 20.89
N ASP A 112 -6.76 -3.90 19.78
CA ASP A 112 -8.00 -4.68 19.72
C ASP A 112 -8.01 -5.55 18.47
N ASP A 113 -8.71 -6.70 18.55
CA ASP A 113 -8.88 -7.64 17.46
C ASP A 113 -10.26 -7.48 16.76
N GLU A 114 -11.11 -6.59 17.26
CA GLU A 114 -12.39 -6.28 16.64
C GLU A 114 -12.19 -5.45 15.37
N TYR A 115 -12.80 -5.92 14.29
CA TYR A 115 -12.86 -5.20 13.02
C TYR A 115 -14.00 -4.19 13.06
N PHE A 116 -13.67 -2.91 12.85
CA PHE A 116 -14.64 -1.85 12.64
C PHE A 116 -14.65 -1.44 11.15
N ALA A 117 -15.80 -0.97 10.68
CA ALA A 117 -15.89 -0.41 9.34
C ALA A 117 -14.90 0.75 9.21
N SER A 118 -14.00 0.64 8.26
CA SER A 118 -12.94 1.63 8.07
C SER A 118 -13.48 2.97 7.58
N SER A 119 -13.02 4.05 8.21
CA SER A 119 -13.18 5.42 7.72
C SER A 119 -12.00 5.89 6.86
N MET A 120 -10.92 5.13 6.80
CA MET A 120 -9.69 5.52 6.11
C MET A 120 -9.88 5.63 4.61
N HIS A 121 -9.21 6.62 4.03
CA HIS A 121 -9.11 6.82 2.59
C HIS A 121 -7.70 6.45 2.14
N ILE A 122 -7.58 5.45 1.28
CA ILE A 122 -6.29 4.90 0.88
C ILE A 122 -6.09 5.09 -0.60
N ILE A 123 -4.92 5.58 -0.96
CA ILE A 123 -4.45 5.66 -2.34
C ILE A 123 -3.46 4.52 -2.57
N HIS A 124 -3.74 3.70 -3.57
CA HIS A 124 -2.84 2.68 -4.10
C HIS A 124 -2.69 2.96 -5.59
N SER A 125 -1.63 3.65 -5.97
CA SER A 125 -1.53 4.25 -7.30
C SER A 125 -0.17 3.96 -7.95
N PRO A 126 -0.11 3.06 -8.95
CA PRO A 126 1.05 2.95 -9.82
C PRO A 126 1.18 4.22 -10.66
N LYS A 127 2.42 4.66 -10.85
CA LYS A 127 2.82 5.76 -11.71
C LYS A 127 3.85 5.25 -12.69
N TYR A 128 3.60 5.46 -13.97
CA TYR A 128 4.54 5.13 -15.02
C TYR A 128 5.20 6.42 -15.51
N VAL A 129 6.51 6.51 -15.36
CA VAL A 129 7.30 7.72 -15.60
C VAL A 129 8.22 7.50 -16.79
N GLN A 130 8.44 8.53 -17.59
CA GLN A 130 9.43 8.50 -18.67
C GLN A 130 10.82 8.23 -18.08
N ALA A 131 11.61 7.39 -18.73
CA ALA A 131 12.86 6.87 -18.17
C ALA A 131 13.88 7.94 -17.79
N ASP A 132 13.91 9.04 -18.52
CA ASP A 132 14.79 10.19 -18.27
C ASP A 132 14.25 11.18 -17.23
N GLN A 133 13.01 10.96 -16.73
CA GLN A 133 12.36 11.81 -15.74
C GLN A 133 12.26 11.17 -14.34
N VAL A 134 12.70 9.91 -14.18
CA VAL A 134 12.49 9.14 -12.95
C VAL A 134 13.09 9.83 -11.73
N ASP A 135 14.33 10.31 -11.80
CA ASP A 135 14.99 10.95 -10.65
C ASP A 135 14.28 12.26 -10.26
N ALA A 136 13.91 13.09 -11.25
CA ALA A 136 13.19 14.32 -11.00
C ALA A 136 11.79 14.08 -10.43
N PHE A 137 11.12 13.01 -10.87
CA PHE A 137 9.83 12.59 -10.32
C PHE A 137 9.97 12.14 -8.86
N ILE A 138 11.00 11.34 -8.55
CA ILE A 138 11.28 10.89 -7.18
C ILE A 138 11.54 12.07 -6.25
N ASP A 139 12.31 13.06 -6.69
CA ASP A 139 12.57 14.26 -5.89
C ASP A 139 11.28 15.04 -5.62
N ALA A 140 10.46 15.23 -6.64
CA ALA A 140 9.19 15.95 -6.52
C ALA A 140 8.20 15.24 -5.60
N ILE A 141 8.00 13.91 -5.75
CA ILE A 141 7.06 13.16 -4.90
C ILE A 141 7.57 13.00 -3.46
N THR A 142 8.89 12.94 -3.28
CA THR A 142 9.47 12.92 -1.92
C THR A 142 9.21 14.23 -1.20
N ALA A 143 9.31 15.36 -1.89
CA ALA A 143 8.98 16.67 -1.31
C ALA A 143 7.50 16.78 -0.91
N ASP A 144 6.60 16.26 -1.73
CA ASP A 144 5.17 16.17 -1.42
C ASP A 144 4.91 15.26 -0.21
N GLY A 145 5.52 14.07 -0.17
CA GLY A 145 5.42 13.15 0.95
C GLY A 145 5.92 13.73 2.29
N ILE A 146 7.00 14.52 2.25
CA ILE A 146 7.49 15.26 3.42
C ILE A 146 6.46 16.27 3.90
N GLY A 147 5.92 17.10 3.01
CA GLY A 147 4.86 18.05 3.33
C GLY A 147 3.63 17.36 3.93
N SER A 148 3.18 16.30 3.27
CA SER A 148 1.99 15.54 3.71
C SER A 148 2.16 14.94 5.11
N THR A 149 3.28 14.29 5.37
CA THR A 149 3.49 13.60 6.66
C THR A 149 3.82 14.56 7.80
N HIS A 150 4.44 15.71 7.54
CA HIS A 150 4.85 16.66 8.58
C HIS A 150 3.79 17.73 8.87
N GLU A 151 3.07 18.18 7.84
CA GLU A 151 2.20 19.35 7.95
C GLU A 151 0.69 18.99 8.01
N GLU A 152 0.31 17.79 7.54
CA GLU A 152 -1.10 17.38 7.48
C GLU A 152 -1.47 16.45 8.63
N PRO A 153 -2.34 16.86 9.54
CA PRO A 153 -2.76 16.04 10.68
C PRO A 153 -3.48 14.74 10.24
N GLY A 154 -4.18 14.80 9.10
CA GLY A 154 -4.97 13.69 8.60
C GLY A 154 -4.21 12.74 7.67
N CYS A 155 -2.98 13.05 7.26
CA CYS A 155 -2.13 12.13 6.53
C CYS A 155 -1.46 11.17 7.53
N LEU A 156 -1.87 9.90 7.54
CA LEU A 156 -1.34 8.89 8.47
C LEU A 156 -0.09 8.22 7.93
N ARG A 157 -0.01 8.04 6.60
CA ARG A 157 1.15 7.51 5.87
C ARG A 157 1.23 8.11 4.49
N PHE A 158 2.46 8.23 4.01
CA PHE A 158 2.76 8.54 2.63
C PHE A 158 4.00 7.76 2.25
N ASP A 159 3.84 6.73 1.44
CA ASP A 159 4.92 5.83 1.07
C ASP A 159 5.14 5.88 -0.45
N VAL A 160 6.39 5.92 -0.86
CA VAL A 160 6.79 5.86 -2.27
C VAL A 160 7.67 4.65 -2.48
N TYR A 161 7.29 3.82 -3.44
CA TYR A 161 8.02 2.62 -3.82
C TYR A 161 8.44 2.67 -5.28
N GLN A 162 9.53 1.97 -5.62
CA GLN A 162 9.99 1.81 -6.99
C GLN A 162 10.13 0.32 -7.32
N ASN A 163 9.53 -0.11 -8.43
CA ASN A 163 9.67 -1.47 -8.92
C ASN A 163 11.13 -1.78 -9.24
N VAL A 164 11.66 -2.88 -8.69
CA VAL A 164 13.06 -3.28 -8.88
C VAL A 164 13.34 -3.84 -10.28
N ASN A 165 12.30 -4.34 -10.96
CA ASN A 165 12.40 -4.91 -12.31
C ASN A 165 12.10 -3.88 -13.41
N ASP A 166 11.38 -2.81 -13.06
CA ASP A 166 11.06 -1.69 -13.96
C ASP A 166 11.20 -0.37 -13.20
N PRO A 167 12.36 0.27 -13.22
CA PRO A 167 12.57 1.52 -12.48
C PRO A 167 11.66 2.69 -12.90
N THR A 168 10.97 2.57 -14.03
CA THR A 168 10.00 3.57 -14.49
C THR A 168 8.62 3.40 -13.86
N GLU A 169 8.38 2.29 -13.16
CA GLU A 169 7.16 2.06 -12.39
C GLU A 169 7.40 2.42 -10.93
N LEU A 170 6.68 3.42 -10.45
CA LEU A 170 6.62 3.83 -9.06
C LEU A 170 5.24 3.58 -8.49
N TYR A 171 5.14 3.43 -7.18
CA TYR A 171 3.87 3.33 -6.46
C TYR A 171 3.78 4.43 -5.42
N LEU A 172 2.63 5.05 -5.34
CA LEU A 172 2.22 5.88 -4.23
C LEU A 172 1.24 5.07 -3.37
N TYR A 173 1.56 4.93 -2.11
CA TYR A 173 0.70 4.32 -1.12
C TYR A 173 0.48 5.32 0.00
N GLU A 174 -0.73 5.87 0.04
CA GLU A 174 -1.06 6.95 0.95
C GLU A 174 -2.25 6.55 1.80
N VAL A 175 -2.21 6.84 3.09
CA VAL A 175 -3.27 6.55 4.04
C VAL A 175 -3.69 7.83 4.74
N TYR A 176 -4.93 8.21 4.54
CA TYR A 176 -5.57 9.34 5.19
C TYR A 176 -6.63 8.88 6.19
N ALA A 177 -6.78 9.61 7.26
CA ALA A 177 -7.71 9.28 8.35
C ALA A 177 -9.18 9.16 7.87
N ASN A 178 -9.54 9.89 6.81
CA ASN A 178 -10.85 9.88 6.19
C ASN A 178 -10.82 10.63 4.85
N PRO A 179 -11.91 10.62 4.05
CA PRO A 179 -11.97 11.36 2.80
C PRO A 179 -11.74 12.88 2.93
N ASP A 180 -12.19 13.50 4.03
CA ASP A 180 -11.99 14.94 4.25
C ASP A 180 -10.52 15.30 4.43
N ALA A 181 -9.73 14.42 5.04
CA ALA A 181 -8.28 14.57 5.15
C ALA A 181 -7.60 14.53 3.77
N PHE A 182 -8.07 13.67 2.88
CA PHE A 182 -7.58 13.66 1.49
C PHE A 182 -8.02 14.90 0.71
N GLU A 183 -9.24 15.40 0.91
CA GLU A 183 -9.67 16.68 0.31
C GLU A 183 -8.81 17.85 0.81
N TYR A 184 -8.44 17.84 2.10
CA TYR A 184 -7.50 18.83 2.66
C TYR A 184 -6.13 18.75 1.95
N HIS A 185 -5.56 17.53 1.80
CA HIS A 185 -4.31 17.30 1.08
C HIS A 185 -4.32 17.92 -0.32
N LYS A 186 -5.37 17.71 -1.10
CA LYS A 186 -5.51 18.28 -2.46
C LYS A 186 -5.46 19.82 -2.49
N GLY A 187 -5.74 20.46 -1.38
CA GLY A 187 -5.71 21.92 -1.23
C GLY A 187 -4.33 22.50 -0.87
N THR A 188 -3.38 21.69 -0.44
CA THR A 188 -2.11 22.13 0.10
C THR A 188 -1.14 22.69 -0.95
N PRO A 189 -0.14 23.48 -0.57
CA PRO A 189 0.86 24.00 -1.51
C PRO A 189 1.77 22.91 -2.07
N HIS A 190 2.13 21.88 -1.28
CA HIS A 190 3.07 20.85 -1.72
C HIS A 190 2.46 19.95 -2.81
N ILE A 191 1.19 19.51 -2.68
CA ILE A 191 0.53 18.74 -3.75
C ILE A 191 0.39 19.55 -5.04
N LYS A 192 0.07 20.85 -4.94
CA LYS A 192 -0.01 21.72 -6.13
C LYS A 192 1.33 21.85 -6.82
N THR A 193 2.40 22.03 -6.07
CA THR A 193 3.77 22.07 -6.59
C THR A 193 4.13 20.75 -7.27
N TRP A 194 3.81 19.61 -6.61
CA TRP A 194 4.05 18.30 -7.18
C TRP A 194 3.31 18.10 -8.50
N VAL A 195 1.99 18.35 -8.53
CA VAL A 195 1.16 18.21 -9.76
C VAL A 195 1.70 19.04 -10.90
N ASP A 196 2.05 20.30 -10.64
CA ASP A 196 2.61 21.19 -11.67
C ASP A 196 3.98 20.71 -12.18
N THR A 197 4.78 20.13 -11.30
CA THR A 197 6.13 19.64 -11.63
C THR A 197 6.06 18.38 -12.49
N VAL A 198 5.20 17.42 -12.16
CA VAL A 198 5.23 16.08 -12.77
C VAL A 198 4.30 15.89 -13.96
N LYS A 199 3.47 16.88 -14.30
CA LYS A 199 2.41 16.75 -15.32
C LYS A 199 2.88 16.21 -16.67
N ASP A 200 4.10 16.54 -17.06
CA ASP A 200 4.70 16.16 -18.34
C ASP A 200 5.70 14.98 -18.22
N MET A 201 5.83 14.39 -17.03
CA MET A 201 6.80 13.30 -16.74
C MET A 201 6.22 11.90 -16.96
N TYR A 202 4.92 11.76 -17.13
CA TYR A 202 4.26 10.45 -17.26
C TYR A 202 4.50 9.79 -18.62
N ASP A 203 4.67 8.48 -18.62
CA ASP A 203 4.58 7.66 -19.83
C ASP A 203 3.10 7.40 -20.14
N THR A 204 2.53 8.22 -20.99
CA THR A 204 1.10 8.18 -21.35
C THR A 204 0.68 6.96 -22.18
N ARG A 205 1.64 6.11 -22.57
CA ARG A 205 1.36 4.82 -23.24
C ARG A 205 0.92 3.75 -22.27
N ARG A 206 1.15 3.96 -20.97
CA ARG A 206 0.84 3.03 -19.88
C ARG A 206 -0.24 3.63 -18.99
N ASP A 207 -1.27 2.82 -18.68
CA ASP A 207 -2.32 3.26 -17.76
C ASP A 207 -1.91 2.96 -16.32
N GLY A 208 -1.74 3.99 -15.52
CA GLY A 208 -1.42 3.89 -14.10
C GLY A 208 -2.52 3.24 -13.26
N GLY A 209 -3.78 3.40 -13.67
CA GLY A 209 -4.93 2.75 -13.02
C GLY A 209 -4.97 2.94 -11.51
N GLY A 210 -4.68 4.15 -11.01
CA GLY A 210 -4.68 4.46 -9.58
C GLY A 210 -6.02 4.13 -8.93
N ARG A 211 -5.99 3.55 -7.75
CA ARG A 211 -7.18 3.16 -6.99
C ARG A 211 -7.28 3.96 -5.72
N VAL A 212 -8.47 4.48 -5.49
CA VAL A 212 -8.91 4.92 -4.18
C VAL A 212 -9.58 3.73 -3.54
N GLY A 213 -9.14 3.36 -2.36
CA GLY A 213 -9.65 2.20 -1.65
C GLY A 213 -10.07 2.53 -0.23
N ARG A 214 -10.82 1.61 0.32
CA ARG A 214 -11.08 1.52 1.76
C ARG A 214 -10.19 0.43 2.34
N ASN A 215 -9.80 0.64 3.58
CA ASN A 215 -9.05 -0.35 4.32
C ASN A 215 -9.94 -1.57 4.66
N VAL A 216 -9.42 -2.78 4.41
CA VAL A 216 -10.02 -4.05 4.85
C VAL A 216 -9.25 -4.60 6.04
N TRP A 217 -7.92 -4.49 6.02
CA TRP A 217 -7.00 -4.91 7.05
C TRP A 217 -5.71 -4.07 6.96
N PRO A 218 -5.04 -3.74 8.08
CA PRO A 218 -5.43 -3.96 9.47
C PRO A 218 -6.59 -3.04 9.90
N PRO A 219 -7.23 -3.29 11.07
CA PRO A 219 -8.28 -2.41 11.61
C PRO A 219 -7.80 -0.98 11.85
N ASP A 220 -8.72 -0.01 11.80
CA ASP A 220 -8.41 1.41 11.98
C ASP A 220 -7.81 1.75 13.35
N ASN A 221 -8.10 0.96 14.37
CA ASN A 221 -7.55 1.11 15.73
C ASN A 221 -6.11 0.59 15.88
N TRP A 222 -5.53 0.00 14.84
CA TRP A 222 -4.12 -0.28 14.80
C TRP A 222 -3.32 1.02 14.64
N ALA A 223 -2.04 0.96 14.96
CA ALA A 223 -1.20 2.15 15.08
C ALA A 223 -0.78 2.76 13.73
N TRP A 224 -1.74 3.09 12.89
CA TRP A 224 -1.47 3.78 11.63
C TRP A 224 -0.69 5.08 11.86
N SER A 225 -1.08 5.86 12.88
CA SER A 225 -0.45 7.14 13.21
C SER A 225 0.90 6.98 13.90
N SER A 226 1.15 5.88 14.61
CA SER A 226 2.45 5.61 15.24
C SER A 226 3.47 5.11 14.22
N GLY A 227 3.01 4.67 13.06
CA GLY A 227 3.85 4.47 11.89
C GLY A 227 4.24 5.78 11.20
N LYS A 228 3.79 6.95 11.68
CA LYS A 228 4.38 8.23 11.28
C LYS A 228 5.83 8.19 11.69
N PRO A 229 6.73 8.22 10.74
CA PRO A 229 8.15 8.26 11.07
C PRO A 229 8.43 9.53 11.85
N GLY A 230 9.26 9.42 12.87
CA GLY A 230 9.81 10.59 13.57
C GLY A 230 10.90 11.29 12.76
N TRP A 231 10.73 11.30 11.43
CA TRP A 231 11.69 11.88 10.49
C TRP A 231 11.48 13.36 10.27
#